data_ee495e83dd97abb8cc2f4f3991510d18
#
_entry.id   ee495e83dd97abb8cc2f4f3991510d18
#
_cell.length_a   1.000
_cell.length_b   1.000
_cell.length_c   1.000
_cell.angle_alpha   90.00
_cell.angle_beta   90.00
_cell.angle_gamma   90.00
#
_symmetry.space_group_name_H-M   'P 1'
#
loop_
_entity.id
_entity.type
_entity.pdbx_description
1 polymer ?
#
loop_
_entity_poly.entity_id
_entity_poly.type
_entity_poly.pdbx_seq_one_letter_code
_entity_poly.pdbx_strand_id
1 'polypeptide(L)'
;MGTRFLASDEAAASPPYKELITRSRGEDTVLTRLFDIGWPGAPHRVLRNRVVAEWEDAGRPPPGKRPGEGTIIGRVPLAGQSMEVVRHSVMPPLPGFEGDAEYFCLYAGESCTLVNDIRPAAHIVRDVIREAEDVGR
;
A
#
# COMPACT_ATOMS: atom_id res chain seq x y z
N MET A 1 6.13 -11.31 -4.66
CA MET A 1 4.89 -12.12 -4.60
C MET A 1 3.78 -11.42 -3.81
N GLY A 2 4.08 -10.77 -2.68
CA GLY A 2 3.06 -10.11 -1.86
C GLY A 2 2.17 -9.13 -2.62
N THR A 3 2.76 -8.26 -3.44
CA THR A 3 2.03 -7.29 -4.25
C THR A 3 1.08 -7.94 -5.24
N ARG A 4 1.46 -9.08 -5.84
CA ARG A 4 0.58 -9.83 -6.75
C ARG A 4 -0.67 -10.33 -6.01
N PHE A 5 -0.50 -10.89 -4.81
CA PHE A 5 -1.62 -11.38 -4.01
C PHE A 5 -2.46 -10.25 -3.40
N LEU A 6 -1.86 -9.09 -3.16
CA LEU A 6 -2.63 -7.92 -2.73
C LEU A 6 -3.65 -7.49 -3.79
N ALA A 7 -3.32 -7.65 -5.07
CA ALA A 7 -4.24 -7.43 -6.19
C ALA A 7 -5.01 -8.71 -6.55
N SER A 8 -5.51 -9.40 -5.55
CA SER A 8 -6.43 -10.53 -5.71
C SER A 8 -7.82 -10.19 -5.21
N ASP A 9 -8.82 -10.94 -5.68
CA ASP A 9 -10.21 -10.73 -5.26
C ASP A 9 -10.37 -10.93 -3.75
N GLU A 10 -9.64 -11.90 -3.17
CA GLU A 10 -9.78 -12.28 -1.77
C GLU A 10 -8.98 -11.42 -0.80
N ALA A 11 -8.00 -10.62 -1.28
CA ALA A 11 -7.18 -9.81 -0.39
C ALA A 11 -8.00 -8.75 0.35
N ALA A 12 -7.72 -8.58 1.63
CA ALA A 12 -8.35 -7.59 2.48
C ALA A 12 -7.74 -6.19 2.23
N ALA A 13 -7.89 -5.71 1.00
CA ALA A 13 -7.50 -4.37 0.59
C ALA A 13 -8.68 -3.70 -0.11
N SER A 14 -8.79 -2.38 0.01
CA SER A 14 -9.88 -1.66 -0.65
C SER A 14 -9.75 -1.72 -2.17
N PRO A 15 -10.87 -1.68 -2.92
CA PRO A 15 -10.84 -1.64 -4.38
C PRO A 15 -9.96 -0.52 -4.96
N PRO A 16 -10.03 0.74 -4.48
CA PRO A 16 -9.14 1.78 -4.98
C PRO A 16 -7.65 1.47 -4.83
N TYR A 17 -7.26 0.83 -3.73
CA TYR A 17 -5.89 0.43 -3.50
C TYR A 17 -5.44 -0.64 -4.50
N LYS A 18 -6.24 -1.68 -4.70
CA LYS A 18 -5.95 -2.73 -5.70
C LYS A 18 -5.81 -2.14 -7.11
N GLU A 19 -6.68 -1.21 -7.48
CA GLU A 19 -6.63 -0.54 -8.78
C GLU A 19 -5.37 0.30 -8.94
N LEU A 20 -4.94 1.02 -7.91
CA LEU A 20 -3.70 1.78 -7.93
C LEU A 20 -2.49 0.87 -8.20
N ILE A 21 -2.45 -0.31 -7.59
CA ILE A 21 -1.38 -1.29 -7.85
C ILE A 21 -1.35 -1.69 -9.32
N THR A 22 -2.49 -1.98 -9.93
CA THR A 22 -2.56 -2.43 -11.33
C THR A 22 -2.17 -1.36 -12.34
N ARG A 23 -2.19 -0.09 -11.94
CA ARG A 23 -1.80 1.06 -12.79
C ARG A 23 -0.41 1.58 -12.51
N SER A 24 0.24 1.09 -11.45
CA SER A 24 1.54 1.59 -11.01
C SER A 24 2.69 0.76 -11.56
N ARG A 25 3.84 1.39 -11.66
CA ARG A 25 5.10 0.77 -12.07
C ARG A 25 6.09 0.84 -10.92
N GLY A 26 7.20 0.10 -11.02
CA GLY A 26 8.23 0.10 -9.98
C GLY A 26 8.76 1.50 -9.65
N GLU A 27 8.88 2.38 -10.65
CA GLU A 27 9.30 3.78 -10.47
C GLU A 27 8.28 4.64 -9.72
N ASP A 28 7.03 4.21 -9.59
CA ASP A 28 6.01 4.88 -8.79
C ASP A 28 6.10 4.51 -7.31
N THR A 29 7.03 3.64 -6.95
CA THR A 29 7.26 3.22 -5.57
C THR A 29 8.47 3.93 -4.96
N VAL A 30 8.49 4.01 -3.65
CA VAL A 30 9.61 4.57 -2.89
C VAL A 30 9.86 3.74 -1.63
N LEU A 31 11.14 3.50 -1.33
CA LEU A 31 11.56 2.91 -0.06
C LEU A 31 11.66 4.03 0.98
N THR A 32 10.97 3.90 2.09
CA THR A 32 10.87 4.97 3.08
C THR A 32 10.64 4.43 4.48
N ARG A 33 10.77 5.29 5.48
CA ARG A 33 10.36 5.06 6.87
C ARG A 33 9.27 6.03 7.30
N LEU A 34 8.61 6.67 6.33
CA LEU A 34 7.69 7.77 6.58
C LEU A 34 6.43 7.35 7.35
N PHE A 35 5.91 6.16 7.05
CA PHE A 35 4.72 5.64 7.72
C PHE A 35 5.13 4.84 8.95
N ASP A 36 5.40 5.55 10.04
CA ASP A 36 6.03 5.00 11.24
C ASP A 36 5.14 4.91 12.47
N ILE A 37 3.91 5.44 12.40
CA ILE A 37 2.95 5.34 13.50
C ILE A 37 2.43 3.91 13.57
N GLY A 38 2.89 3.17 14.56
CA GLY A 38 2.63 1.74 14.75
C GLY A 38 3.85 0.85 14.54
N TRP A 39 4.86 1.31 13.78
CA TRP A 39 6.11 0.58 13.57
C TRP A 39 7.27 1.54 13.32
N PRO A 40 7.84 2.14 14.36
CA PRO A 40 8.90 3.14 14.21
C PRO A 40 10.18 2.56 13.59
N GLY A 41 10.79 3.31 12.67
CA GLY A 41 12.09 3.00 12.11
C GLY A 41 12.15 1.82 11.12
N ALA A 42 11.04 1.18 10.81
CA ALA A 42 11.01 0.04 9.88
C ALA A 42 10.98 0.52 8.42
N PRO A 43 11.97 0.16 7.58
CA PRO A 43 11.91 0.46 6.16
C PRO A 43 10.77 -0.30 5.48
N HIS A 44 10.06 0.38 4.58
CA HIS A 44 8.99 -0.22 3.79
C HIS A 44 8.92 0.45 2.42
N ARG A 45 8.39 -0.28 1.44
CA ARG A 45 8.18 0.27 0.10
C ARG A 45 6.70 0.52 -0.11
N VAL A 46 6.39 1.70 -0.61
CA VAL A 46 5.02 2.17 -0.84
C VAL A 46 4.88 2.84 -2.19
N LEU A 47 3.66 2.91 -2.69
CA LEU A 47 3.34 3.79 -3.81
C LEU A 47 3.51 5.25 -3.36
N ARG A 48 4.13 6.06 -4.21
CA ARG A 48 4.20 7.51 -3.98
C ARG A 48 2.79 8.09 -4.01
N ASN A 49 2.44 8.81 -2.97
CA ASN A 49 1.14 9.45 -2.82
C ASN A 49 1.30 10.87 -2.28
N ARG A 50 0.20 11.53 -1.93
CA ARG A 50 0.25 12.91 -1.43
C ARG A 50 1.05 13.06 -0.15
N VAL A 51 0.99 12.08 0.75
CA VAL A 51 1.77 12.12 2.00
C VAL A 51 3.27 12.19 1.69
N VAL A 52 3.73 11.33 0.78
CA VAL A 52 5.13 11.31 0.36
C VAL A 52 5.51 12.62 -0.33
N ALA A 53 4.70 13.09 -1.28
CA ALA A 53 4.97 14.31 -2.03
C ALA A 53 5.01 15.54 -1.11
N GLU A 54 4.07 15.70 -0.22
CA GLU A 54 4.03 16.84 0.71
C GLU A 54 5.20 16.82 1.69
N TRP A 55 5.61 15.63 2.14
CA TRP A 55 6.77 15.47 2.99
C TRP A 55 8.06 15.86 2.27
N GLU A 56 8.24 15.41 1.03
CA GLU A 56 9.39 15.77 0.21
C GLU A 56 9.43 17.28 -0.09
N ASP A 57 8.29 17.88 -0.45
CA ASP A 57 8.18 19.31 -0.72
C ASP A 57 8.48 20.16 0.52
N ALA A 58 8.22 19.64 1.72
CA ALA A 58 8.55 20.31 2.98
C ALA A 58 10.02 20.13 3.40
N GLY A 59 10.86 19.48 2.59
CA GLY A 59 12.27 19.26 2.88
C GLY A 59 12.55 18.02 3.71
N ARG A 60 11.64 17.05 3.72
CA ARG A 60 11.77 15.77 4.44
C ARG A 60 12.00 15.94 5.95
N PRO A 61 11.15 16.71 6.66
CA PRO A 61 11.34 16.95 8.08
C PRO A 61 11.23 15.66 8.90
N PRO A 62 11.92 15.60 10.07
CA PRO A 62 11.87 14.42 10.93
C PRO A 62 10.49 14.24 11.58
N PRO A 63 10.22 13.05 12.16
CA PRO A 63 9.03 12.85 12.98
C PRO A 63 8.88 13.93 14.05
N GLY A 64 7.66 14.40 14.24
CA GLY A 64 7.35 15.54 15.13
C GLY A 64 7.23 16.87 14.40
N LYS A 65 7.72 16.98 13.16
CA LYS A 65 7.73 18.21 12.34
C LYS A 65 7.18 18.03 10.94
N ARG A 66 6.53 16.90 10.66
CA ARG A 66 6.04 16.57 9.33
C ARG A 66 4.70 17.26 9.03
N PRO A 67 4.42 17.61 7.75
CA PRO A 67 3.15 18.22 7.38
C PRO A 67 1.96 17.36 7.80
N GLY A 68 0.97 17.98 8.43
CA GLY A 68 -0.26 17.31 8.84
C GLY A 68 -0.10 16.24 9.93
N GLU A 69 1.03 16.21 10.61
CA GLU A 69 1.29 15.22 11.67
C GLU A 69 0.23 15.29 12.77
N GLY A 70 -0.26 14.11 13.19
CA GLY A 70 -1.30 14.01 14.21
C GLY A 70 -2.72 14.21 13.73
N THR A 71 -2.93 14.59 12.46
CA THR A 71 -4.28 14.74 11.91
C THR A 71 -4.90 13.37 11.58
N ILE A 72 -6.22 13.27 11.79
CA ILE A 72 -6.98 12.08 11.39
C ILE A 72 -7.23 12.16 9.88
N ILE A 73 -6.88 11.09 9.16
CA ILE A 73 -7.01 11.01 7.70
C ILE A 73 -8.23 10.18 7.26
N GLY A 74 -8.80 9.42 8.16
CA GLY A 74 -9.96 8.58 7.87
C GLY A 74 -10.20 7.54 8.94
N ARG A 75 -10.97 6.53 8.57
CA ARG A 75 -11.34 5.41 9.43
C ARG A 75 -11.26 4.11 8.67
N VAL A 76 -10.96 3.03 9.37
CA VAL A 76 -10.99 1.67 8.81
C VAL A 76 -11.79 0.74 9.71
N PRO A 77 -12.58 -0.19 9.13
CA PRO A 77 -13.18 -1.26 9.89
C PRO A 77 -12.10 -2.28 10.27
N LEU A 78 -11.96 -2.56 11.54
CA LEU A 78 -11.00 -3.55 12.03
C LEU A 78 -11.58 -4.27 13.24
N ALA A 79 -11.61 -5.61 13.20
CA ALA A 79 -12.12 -6.44 14.28
C ALA A 79 -13.54 -6.04 14.77
N GLY A 80 -14.43 -5.69 13.82
CA GLY A 80 -15.80 -5.30 14.14
C GLY A 80 -15.97 -3.89 14.68
N GLN A 81 -14.90 -3.09 14.70
CA GLN A 81 -14.92 -1.71 15.17
C GLN A 81 -14.46 -0.76 14.07
N SER A 82 -14.89 0.50 14.15
CA SER A 82 -14.39 1.57 13.30
C SER A 82 -13.23 2.25 14.00
N MET A 83 -12.04 2.16 13.40
CA MET A 83 -10.81 2.70 13.98
C MET A 83 -10.37 3.96 13.24
N GLU A 84 -10.09 5.04 13.96
CA GLU A 84 -9.50 6.24 13.38
C GLU A 84 -8.06 5.97 12.96
N VAL A 85 -7.69 6.53 11.79
CA VAL A 85 -6.33 6.42 11.25
C VAL A 85 -5.71 7.81 11.21
N VAL A 86 -4.56 7.95 11.83
CA VAL A 86 -3.80 9.21 11.80
C VAL A 86 -2.83 9.21 10.62
N ARG A 87 -2.48 10.41 10.16
CA ARG A 87 -1.49 10.59 9.10
C ARG A 87 -0.15 9.97 9.51
N HIS A 88 0.54 9.34 8.59
CA HIS A 88 1.77 8.57 8.78
C HIS A 88 1.58 7.24 9.52
N SER A 89 0.34 6.76 9.68
CA SER A 89 0.06 5.42 10.20
C SER A 89 0.52 4.33 9.24
N VAL A 90 0.91 3.19 9.80
CA VAL A 90 1.20 1.97 9.03
C VAL A 90 -0.05 1.34 8.40
N MET A 91 -1.24 1.83 8.74
CA MET A 91 -2.50 1.24 8.32
C MET A 91 -2.78 1.53 6.84
N PRO A 92 -2.95 0.49 5.99
CA PRO A 92 -3.42 0.68 4.63
C PRO A 92 -4.95 0.91 4.59
N PRO A 93 -5.49 1.37 3.46
CA PRO A 93 -6.93 1.51 3.32
C PRO A 93 -7.59 0.12 3.17
N LEU A 94 -8.15 -0.38 4.26
CA LEU A 94 -8.88 -1.65 4.30
C LEU A 94 -10.25 -1.53 3.62
N PRO A 95 -10.89 -2.66 3.22
CA PRO A 95 -12.25 -2.62 2.68
C PRO A 95 -13.21 -1.88 3.62
N GLY A 96 -13.99 -0.98 3.07
CA GLY A 96 -14.91 -0.15 3.85
C GLY A 96 -14.27 1.06 4.52
N PHE A 97 -13.02 1.38 4.20
CA PHE A 97 -12.36 2.57 4.74
C PHE A 97 -13.11 3.85 4.35
N GLU A 98 -13.00 4.85 5.21
CA GLU A 98 -13.49 6.21 4.97
C GLU A 98 -12.29 7.14 4.90
N GLY A 99 -12.29 8.04 3.91
CA GLY A 99 -11.20 8.99 3.67
C GLY A 99 -10.66 8.90 2.26
N ASP A 100 -9.51 9.55 2.02
CA ASP A 100 -8.83 9.55 0.73
C ASP A 100 -7.63 8.59 0.79
N ALA A 101 -7.62 7.59 -0.08
CA ALA A 101 -6.55 6.60 -0.16
C ALA A 101 -5.16 7.23 -0.32
N GLU A 102 -5.07 8.42 -0.91
CA GLU A 102 -3.82 9.16 -1.11
C GLU A 102 -3.13 9.57 0.20
N TYR A 103 -3.81 9.48 1.35
CA TYR A 103 -3.23 9.79 2.65
C TYR A 103 -2.88 8.55 3.48
N PHE A 104 -3.21 7.36 2.99
CA PHE A 104 -2.93 6.10 3.65
C PHE A 104 -1.59 5.50 3.20
N CYS A 105 -1.10 4.53 3.97
CA CYS A 105 0.08 3.76 3.60
C CYS A 105 -0.28 2.74 2.50
N LEU A 106 0.27 2.92 1.33
CA LEU A 106 -0.02 2.08 0.15
C LEU A 106 1.17 1.16 -0.16
N TYR A 107 1.32 0.09 0.59
CA TYR A 107 2.42 -0.86 0.38
C TYR A 107 2.42 -1.44 -1.03
N ALA A 108 3.57 -1.44 -1.68
CA ALA A 108 3.77 -2.08 -2.98
C ALA A 108 5.26 -2.32 -3.24
N GLY A 109 5.61 -3.51 -3.69
CA GLY A 109 6.96 -3.80 -4.17
C GLY A 109 7.18 -3.26 -5.59
N GLU A 110 8.43 -3.16 -6.01
CA GLU A 110 8.78 -2.74 -7.38
C GLU A 110 8.19 -3.67 -8.45
N SER A 111 7.92 -4.93 -8.09
CA SER A 111 7.26 -5.90 -8.96
C SER A 111 5.83 -5.53 -9.33
N CYS A 112 5.27 -4.45 -8.78
CA CYS A 112 3.94 -3.96 -9.18
C CYS A 112 3.83 -3.70 -10.68
N THR A 113 4.95 -3.40 -11.36
CA THR A 113 5.02 -3.29 -12.82
C THR A 113 4.45 -4.53 -13.53
N LEU A 114 4.60 -5.71 -12.93
CA LEU A 114 4.14 -6.98 -13.48
C LEU A 114 2.70 -7.34 -13.07
N VAL A 115 2.06 -6.49 -12.28
CA VAL A 115 0.70 -6.71 -11.77
C VAL A 115 -0.25 -5.79 -12.52
N ASN A 116 -0.95 -6.31 -13.51
CA ASN A 116 -1.76 -5.54 -14.45
C ASN A 116 -3.27 -5.75 -14.29
N ASP A 117 -3.67 -6.65 -13.42
CA ASP A 117 -5.08 -6.97 -13.19
C ASP A 117 -5.33 -7.47 -11.76
N ILE A 118 -6.60 -7.58 -11.43
CA ILE A 118 -7.08 -8.16 -10.18
C ILE A 118 -7.69 -9.51 -10.54
N ARG A 119 -7.23 -10.58 -9.90
CA ARG A 119 -7.64 -11.97 -10.19
C ARG A 119 -7.97 -12.73 -8.92
N PRO A 120 -8.74 -13.83 -9.02
CA PRO A 120 -8.84 -14.78 -7.93
C PRO A 120 -7.46 -15.34 -7.54
N ALA A 121 -7.21 -15.48 -6.25
CA ALA A 121 -5.91 -15.97 -5.74
C ALA A 121 -5.56 -17.35 -6.30
N ALA A 122 -6.55 -18.23 -6.49
CA ALA A 122 -6.34 -19.54 -7.09
C ALA A 122 -5.78 -19.48 -8.51
N HIS A 123 -6.18 -18.47 -9.30
CA HIS A 123 -5.62 -18.28 -10.65
C HIS A 123 -4.17 -17.83 -10.58
N ILE A 124 -3.84 -16.93 -9.64
CA ILE A 124 -2.47 -16.46 -9.44
C ILE A 124 -1.55 -17.63 -9.09
N VAL A 125 -1.97 -18.51 -8.19
CA VAL A 125 -1.20 -19.70 -7.81
C VAL A 125 -0.95 -20.61 -9.01
N ARG A 126 -1.98 -20.90 -9.79
CA ARG A 126 -1.85 -21.73 -11.00
C ARG A 126 -0.89 -21.13 -12.01
N ASP A 127 -0.97 -19.82 -12.23
CA ASP A 127 -0.10 -19.13 -13.19
C ASP A 127 1.37 -19.18 -12.73
N VAL A 128 1.63 -18.95 -11.45
CA VAL A 128 2.99 -19.05 -10.88
C VAL A 128 3.57 -20.45 -11.04
N ILE A 129 2.77 -21.49 -10.77
CA ILE A 129 3.22 -22.89 -10.93
C ILE A 129 3.55 -23.17 -12.39
N ARG A 130 2.66 -22.80 -13.31
CA ARG A 130 2.87 -23.00 -14.75
C ARG A 130 4.12 -22.30 -15.25
N GLU A 131 4.32 -21.03 -14.88
CA GLU A 131 5.50 -20.28 -15.24
C GLU A 131 6.79 -20.91 -14.70
N ALA A 132 6.74 -21.40 -13.45
CA ALA A 132 7.88 -22.08 -12.85
C ALA A 132 8.22 -23.39 -13.58
N GLU A 133 7.22 -24.15 -13.99
CA GLU A 133 7.41 -25.38 -14.79
C GLU A 133 8.02 -25.07 -16.16
N ASP A 134 7.56 -24.01 -16.82
CA ASP A 134 8.06 -23.60 -18.13
C ASP A 134 9.54 -23.16 -18.05
N VAL A 135 9.94 -22.46 -17.00
CA VAL A 135 11.34 -22.05 -16.78
C VAL A 135 12.23 -23.24 -16.42
N GLY A 136 11.68 -24.24 -15.72
CA GLY A 136 12.41 -25.46 -15.32
C GLY A 136 12.71 -26.46 -16.45
N ARG A 137 12.19 -26.18 -17.63
CA ARG A 137 12.42 -27.02 -18.81
C ARG A 137 13.59 -26.47 -19.63
#